data_01f876e16b1d2faf6cb1b25eb0e800c9
#
_entry.id   01f876e16b1d2faf6cb1b25eb0e800c9
#
_cell.length_a   1.000
_cell.length_b   1.000
_cell.length_c   1.000
_cell.angle_alpha   90.00
_cell.angle_beta   90.00
_cell.angle_gamma   90.00
#
_symmetry.space_group_name_H-M   'P 1'
#
loop_
_entity.id
_entity.type
_entity.pdbx_description
1 polymer ?
#
loop_
_entity_poly.entity_id
_entity_poly.type
_entity_poly.pdbx_seq_one_letter_code
_entity_poly.pdbx_strand_id
1 'polypeptide(L)'
;MPGPAPDQRMRPEGRRNSQGIRVDPEAEATHEPRMAVLSALVKHEPGVLSEVSSLFSRRQFNIESLTVGATTDDGIARMTIVIEEPEPGVQQAKKQLRKLIPAIEVEELESAAMRRELALIKVAGDKPDDVQAVAEMYGGDAVDASTDAVTVEITGSKQKIDAAIEAFEQFDVLEIVRTGAAALERGSKTMGATTMESDN
;
A
#
# COMPACT_ATOMS: atom_id res chain seq x y z
N MET A 1 -29.24 -38.26 -20.81
CA MET A 1 -28.05 -38.90 -21.40
C MET A 1 -26.87 -38.61 -20.49
N PRO A 2 -26.12 -39.62 -20.04
CA PRO A 2 -24.87 -39.37 -19.31
C PRO A 2 -23.88 -38.71 -20.25
N GLY A 3 -23.14 -37.69 -19.75
CA GLY A 3 -22.11 -37.01 -20.51
C GLY A 3 -20.91 -37.90 -20.84
N PRO A 4 -20.00 -37.51 -21.76
CA PRO A 4 -18.87 -38.33 -22.16
C PRO A 4 -17.99 -38.68 -20.96
N ALA A 5 -17.43 -39.90 -20.98
CA ALA A 5 -16.53 -40.37 -19.95
C ALA A 5 -15.32 -39.43 -19.78
N PRO A 6 -14.67 -39.37 -18.60
CA PRO A 6 -13.59 -38.41 -18.34
C PRO A 6 -12.40 -38.47 -19.33
N ASP A 7 -12.13 -39.66 -19.88
CA ASP A 7 -11.11 -39.93 -20.88
C ASP A 7 -11.50 -39.46 -22.30
N GLN A 8 -12.80 -39.29 -22.56
CA GLN A 8 -13.36 -38.85 -23.85
C GLN A 8 -13.60 -37.33 -23.91
N ARG A 9 -13.38 -36.62 -22.83
CA ARG A 9 -13.51 -35.19 -22.82
C ARG A 9 -12.31 -34.56 -23.55
N MET A 10 -12.57 -33.85 -24.67
CA MET A 10 -11.52 -33.08 -25.33
C MET A 10 -10.88 -32.14 -24.31
N ARG A 11 -9.62 -32.39 -24.00
CA ARG A 11 -8.84 -31.49 -23.18
C ARG A 11 -8.49 -30.29 -24.04
N PRO A 12 -8.81 -29.06 -23.63
CA PRO A 12 -8.41 -27.88 -24.39
C PRO A 12 -6.89 -27.93 -24.62
N GLU A 13 -6.46 -27.74 -25.85
CA GLU A 13 -5.03 -27.57 -26.16
C GLU A 13 -4.54 -26.29 -25.47
N GLY A 14 -3.47 -26.38 -24.70
CA GLY A 14 -2.84 -25.26 -24.01
C GLY A 14 -1.44 -25.67 -23.53
N ARG A 15 -0.55 -24.68 -23.44
CA ARG A 15 0.79 -24.86 -22.86
C ARG A 15 0.65 -25.41 -21.44
N ARG A 16 1.46 -26.41 -21.11
CA ARG A 16 1.49 -27.00 -19.75
C ARG A 16 2.92 -26.84 -19.19
N ASN A 17 3.00 -26.54 -17.90
CA ASN A 17 4.29 -26.56 -17.19
C ASN A 17 4.77 -27.99 -16.92
N SER A 18 5.97 -28.14 -16.36
CA SER A 18 6.59 -29.44 -16.00
C SER A 18 5.76 -30.27 -15.02
N GLN A 19 4.78 -29.67 -14.33
CA GLN A 19 3.85 -30.34 -13.40
C GLN A 19 2.52 -30.70 -14.09
N GLY A 20 2.39 -30.47 -15.42
CA GLY A 20 1.19 -30.78 -16.19
C GLY A 20 0.02 -29.82 -15.98
N ILE A 21 0.24 -28.70 -15.28
CA ILE A 21 -0.73 -27.64 -15.06
C ILE A 21 -0.80 -26.78 -16.32
N ARG A 22 -2.02 -26.45 -16.75
CA ARG A 22 -2.24 -25.59 -17.91
C ARG A 22 -1.71 -24.17 -17.62
N VAL A 23 -0.85 -23.71 -18.51
CA VAL A 23 -0.24 -22.41 -18.45
C VAL A 23 -0.83 -21.58 -19.59
N ASP A 24 -1.91 -20.85 -19.33
CA ASP A 24 -2.42 -19.84 -20.25
C ASP A 24 -1.75 -18.51 -19.92
N PRO A 25 -1.25 -17.75 -20.92
CA PRO A 25 -0.65 -16.44 -20.68
C PRO A 25 -1.59 -15.48 -19.92
N GLU A 26 -2.89 -15.53 -20.22
CA GLU A 26 -3.90 -14.74 -19.49
C GLU A 26 -4.11 -15.24 -18.04
N ALA A 27 -4.04 -16.55 -17.81
CA ALA A 27 -4.15 -17.13 -16.48
C ALA A 27 -2.87 -16.91 -15.66
N GLU A 28 -1.68 -16.91 -16.30
CA GLU A 28 -0.42 -16.52 -15.64
C GLU A 28 -0.44 -15.04 -15.24
N ALA A 29 -0.84 -14.15 -16.14
CA ALA A 29 -0.94 -12.72 -15.86
C ALA A 29 -1.92 -12.41 -14.69
N THR A 30 -2.97 -13.21 -14.52
CA THR A 30 -3.90 -13.06 -13.39
C THR A 30 -3.36 -13.63 -12.08
N HIS A 31 -2.27 -14.42 -12.12
CA HIS A 31 -1.66 -15.02 -10.94
C HIS A 31 -0.32 -14.37 -10.55
N GLU A 32 0.20 -13.44 -11.34
CA GLU A 32 1.36 -12.66 -10.94
C GLU A 32 1.00 -11.70 -9.81
N PRO A 33 1.77 -11.69 -8.71
CA PRO A 33 1.57 -10.72 -7.65
C PRO A 33 1.75 -9.29 -8.17
N ARG A 34 0.86 -8.40 -7.75
CA ARG A 34 0.95 -6.97 -8.02
C ARG A 34 0.75 -6.15 -6.76
N MET A 35 1.37 -4.99 -6.73
CA MET A 35 1.12 -4.03 -5.68
C MET A 35 -0.27 -3.40 -5.86
N ALA A 36 -1.12 -3.59 -4.88
CA ALA A 36 -2.44 -2.98 -4.82
C ALA A 36 -2.55 -2.05 -3.61
N VAL A 37 -3.24 -0.93 -3.77
CA VAL A 37 -3.53 0.01 -2.68
C VAL A 37 -5.02 -0.02 -2.41
N LEU A 38 -5.37 -0.48 -1.22
CA LEU A 38 -6.73 -0.45 -0.71
C LEU A 38 -6.89 0.77 0.19
N SER A 39 -7.89 1.60 -0.07
CA SER A 39 -8.31 2.66 0.81
C SER A 39 -9.61 2.25 1.50
N ALA A 40 -9.63 2.33 2.82
CA ALA A 40 -10.80 2.01 3.62
C ALA A 40 -11.17 3.19 4.53
N LEU A 41 -12.42 3.62 4.45
CA LEU A 41 -13.03 4.48 5.47
C LEU A 41 -13.61 3.58 6.54
N VAL A 42 -13.23 3.83 7.78
CA VAL A 42 -13.62 3.04 8.94
C VAL A 42 -14.04 3.94 10.08
N LYS A 43 -14.84 3.40 11.00
CA LYS A 43 -15.11 4.10 12.26
C LYS A 43 -13.79 4.31 13.02
N HIS A 44 -13.61 5.50 13.57
CA HIS A 44 -12.42 5.85 14.36
C HIS A 44 -12.64 5.44 15.82
N GLU A 45 -12.64 4.14 16.07
CA GLU A 45 -12.89 3.54 17.37
C GLU A 45 -11.72 2.63 17.79
N PRO A 46 -11.49 2.45 19.11
CA PRO A 46 -10.49 1.49 19.59
C PRO A 46 -10.77 0.07 19.08
N GLY A 47 -9.70 -0.65 18.69
CA GLY A 47 -9.81 -2.04 18.23
C GLY A 47 -9.95 -2.21 16.72
N VAL A 48 -10.36 -1.21 15.96
CA VAL A 48 -10.55 -1.32 14.50
C VAL A 48 -9.27 -1.74 13.77
N LEU A 49 -8.13 -1.16 14.12
CA LEU A 49 -6.84 -1.57 13.56
C LEU A 49 -6.52 -3.04 13.88
N SER A 50 -6.84 -3.50 15.08
CA SER A 50 -6.65 -4.89 15.50
C SER A 50 -7.54 -5.85 14.70
N GLU A 51 -8.79 -5.48 14.43
CA GLU A 51 -9.70 -6.28 13.58
C GLU A 51 -9.18 -6.41 12.17
N VAL A 52 -8.73 -5.31 11.56
CA VAL A 52 -8.12 -5.31 10.21
C VAL A 52 -6.87 -6.17 10.19
N SER A 53 -5.93 -5.96 11.11
CA SER A 53 -4.69 -6.74 11.18
C SER A 53 -4.96 -8.24 11.39
N SER A 54 -5.92 -8.58 12.25
CA SER A 54 -6.34 -9.97 12.48
C SER A 54 -6.99 -10.60 11.25
N LEU A 55 -7.76 -9.83 10.47
CA LEU A 55 -8.33 -10.30 9.22
C LEU A 55 -7.23 -10.68 8.22
N PHE A 56 -6.25 -9.79 8.02
CA PHE A 56 -5.14 -10.02 7.09
C PHE A 56 -4.29 -11.22 7.52
N SER A 57 -3.95 -11.32 8.81
CA SER A 57 -3.19 -12.46 9.37
C SER A 57 -3.91 -13.79 9.17
N ARG A 58 -5.22 -13.87 9.49
CA ARG A 58 -6.01 -15.11 9.31
C ARG A 58 -6.13 -15.55 7.85
N ARG A 59 -6.03 -14.61 6.91
CA ARG A 59 -6.11 -14.85 5.47
C ARG A 59 -4.76 -14.96 4.80
N GLN A 60 -3.68 -14.79 5.56
CA GLN A 60 -2.29 -14.83 5.09
C GLN A 60 -1.96 -13.78 4.02
N PHE A 61 -2.68 -12.65 4.02
CA PHE A 61 -2.31 -11.49 3.21
C PHE A 61 -1.14 -10.75 3.88
N ASN A 62 -0.08 -10.49 3.11
CA ASN A 62 1.01 -9.65 3.59
C ASN A 62 0.67 -8.17 3.44
N ILE A 63 0.85 -7.40 4.52
CA ILE A 63 0.70 -5.95 4.51
C ILE A 63 2.09 -5.32 4.31
N GLU A 64 2.33 -4.76 3.13
CA GLU A 64 3.58 -4.06 2.82
C GLU A 64 3.65 -2.69 3.49
N SER A 65 2.51 -2.02 3.60
CA SER A 65 2.40 -0.70 4.22
C SER A 65 0.98 -0.48 4.74
N LEU A 66 0.87 0.13 5.91
CA LEU A 66 -0.40 0.51 6.53
C LEU A 66 -0.27 1.90 7.14
N THR A 67 -1.13 2.79 6.69
CA THR A 67 -1.24 4.15 7.23
C THR A 67 -2.68 4.40 7.68
N VAL A 68 -2.84 5.00 8.85
CA VAL A 68 -4.13 5.34 9.43
C VAL A 68 -4.13 6.81 9.82
N GLY A 69 -5.16 7.53 9.41
CA GLY A 69 -5.33 8.94 9.76
C GLY A 69 -6.79 9.31 9.91
N ALA A 70 -7.09 10.28 10.77
CA ALA A 70 -8.42 10.86 10.87
C ALA A 70 -8.79 11.57 9.55
N THR A 71 -10.07 11.57 9.23
CA THR A 71 -10.62 12.34 8.10
C THR A 71 -11.15 13.69 8.58
N THR A 72 -11.71 14.47 7.67
CA THR A 72 -12.46 15.69 8.02
C THR A 72 -13.80 15.40 8.68
N ASP A 73 -14.30 14.17 8.55
CA ASP A 73 -15.56 13.74 9.13
C ASP A 73 -15.30 13.16 10.53
N ASP A 74 -16.01 13.69 11.53
CA ASP A 74 -15.84 13.26 12.90
C ASP A 74 -16.16 11.77 13.08
N GLY A 75 -15.28 11.08 13.81
CA GLY A 75 -15.45 9.66 14.09
C GLY A 75 -15.13 8.72 12.90
N ILE A 76 -14.55 9.24 11.81
CA ILE A 76 -14.11 8.46 10.66
C ILE A 76 -12.59 8.56 10.49
N ALA A 77 -11.94 7.41 10.29
CA ALA A 77 -10.54 7.32 9.90
C ALA A 77 -10.40 6.71 8.50
N ARG A 78 -9.36 7.11 7.81
CA ARG A 78 -8.93 6.49 6.56
C ARG A 78 -7.74 5.58 6.81
N MET A 79 -7.84 4.36 6.36
CA MET A 79 -6.74 3.42 6.27
C MET A 79 -6.29 3.30 4.83
N THR A 80 -4.98 3.44 4.59
CA THR A 80 -4.36 3.12 3.31
C THR A 80 -3.53 1.87 3.52
N ILE A 81 -3.89 0.78 2.85
CA ILE A 81 -3.29 -0.55 3.00
C ILE A 81 -2.67 -0.93 1.67
N VAL A 82 -1.37 -1.16 1.65
CA VAL A 82 -0.64 -1.67 0.48
C VAL A 82 -0.39 -3.15 0.66
N ILE A 83 -0.78 -3.93 -0.34
CA ILE A 83 -0.57 -5.38 -0.38
C ILE A 83 0.08 -5.79 -1.69
N GLU A 84 0.81 -6.90 -1.68
CA GLU A 84 1.34 -7.54 -2.88
C GLU A 84 0.66 -8.90 -3.06
N GLU A 85 -0.31 -8.95 -3.96
CA GLU A 85 -1.15 -10.11 -4.19
C GLU A 85 -1.52 -10.27 -5.67
N PRO A 86 -1.77 -11.51 -6.15
CA PRO A 86 -2.42 -11.72 -7.44
C PRO A 86 -3.82 -11.10 -7.45
N GLU A 87 -4.35 -10.79 -8.65
CA GLU A 87 -5.68 -10.17 -8.79
C GLU A 87 -6.80 -10.86 -7.98
N PRO A 88 -6.93 -12.22 -7.95
CA PRO A 88 -7.94 -12.88 -7.12
C PRO A 88 -7.75 -12.60 -5.62
N GLY A 89 -6.50 -12.48 -5.15
CA GLY A 89 -6.16 -12.16 -3.77
C GLY A 89 -6.56 -10.72 -3.41
N VAL A 90 -6.26 -9.75 -4.28
CA VAL A 90 -6.64 -8.34 -4.10
C VAL A 90 -8.16 -8.21 -3.95
N GLN A 91 -8.94 -8.82 -4.86
CA GLN A 91 -10.40 -8.80 -4.80
C GLN A 91 -10.94 -9.48 -3.55
N GLN A 92 -10.27 -10.55 -3.11
CA GLN A 92 -10.63 -11.24 -1.88
C GLN A 92 -10.37 -10.36 -0.65
N ALA A 93 -9.21 -9.69 -0.57
CA ALA A 93 -8.88 -8.77 0.51
C ALA A 93 -9.92 -7.64 0.61
N LYS A 94 -10.24 -7.00 -0.52
CA LYS A 94 -11.28 -5.97 -0.62
C LYS A 94 -12.65 -6.46 -0.12
N LYS A 95 -13.09 -7.65 -0.56
CA LYS A 95 -14.36 -8.25 -0.13
C LYS A 95 -14.39 -8.59 1.36
N GLN A 96 -13.27 -8.99 1.94
CA GLN A 96 -13.20 -9.32 3.36
C GLN A 96 -13.18 -8.07 4.23
N LEU A 97 -12.45 -7.02 3.82
CA LEU A 97 -12.46 -5.73 4.50
C LEU A 97 -13.87 -5.14 4.57
N ARG A 98 -14.63 -5.19 3.47
CA ARG A 98 -16.02 -4.71 3.41
C ARG A 98 -16.99 -5.43 4.36
N LYS A 99 -16.61 -6.60 4.89
CA LYS A 99 -17.43 -7.36 5.85
C LYS A 99 -17.16 -6.99 7.30
N LEU A 100 -16.12 -6.23 7.57
CA LEU A 100 -15.85 -5.76 8.93
C LEU A 100 -16.93 -4.74 9.33
N ILE A 101 -17.45 -4.89 10.54
CA ILE A 101 -18.51 -4.00 11.07
C ILE A 101 -18.09 -2.53 11.07
N PRO A 102 -16.84 -2.17 11.44
CA PRO A 102 -16.42 -0.77 11.41
C PRO A 102 -16.08 -0.25 10.02
N ALA A 103 -16.06 -1.09 8.97
CA ALA A 103 -15.77 -0.63 7.61
C ALA A 103 -16.98 0.06 7.00
N ILE A 104 -16.80 1.31 6.58
CA ILE A 104 -17.83 2.15 5.97
C ILE A 104 -17.75 2.02 4.45
N GLU A 105 -16.56 2.19 3.90
CA GLU A 105 -16.31 2.09 2.47
C GLU A 105 -14.92 1.49 2.23
N VAL A 106 -14.76 0.65 1.22
CA VAL A 106 -13.47 0.06 0.85
C VAL A 106 -13.32 0.06 -0.65
N GLU A 107 -12.30 0.74 -1.15
CA GLU A 107 -11.98 0.81 -2.56
C GLU A 107 -10.53 0.46 -2.83
N GLU A 108 -10.28 -0.12 -3.99
CA GLU A 108 -8.95 -0.22 -4.56
C GLU A 108 -8.69 1.05 -5.34
N LEU A 109 -7.59 1.74 -5.02
CA LEU A 109 -7.19 2.95 -5.72
C LEU A 109 -6.56 2.59 -7.07
N GLU A 110 -6.80 3.43 -8.07
CA GLU A 110 -6.24 3.26 -9.41
C GLU A 110 -4.70 3.32 -9.39
N SER A 111 -4.06 2.69 -10.37
CA SER A 111 -2.60 2.72 -10.48
C SER A 111 -2.03 4.14 -10.60
N ALA A 112 -2.82 5.06 -11.16
CA ALA A 112 -2.50 6.47 -11.30
C ALA A 112 -2.77 7.32 -10.04
N ALA A 113 -3.32 6.73 -8.98
CA ALA A 113 -3.58 7.43 -7.72
C ALA A 113 -2.31 8.10 -7.18
N MET A 114 -2.49 9.26 -6.55
CA MET A 114 -1.38 9.95 -5.89
C MET A 114 -1.01 9.18 -4.63
N ARG A 115 0.29 8.84 -4.49
CA ARG A 115 0.84 8.17 -3.31
C ARG A 115 2.02 8.97 -2.78
N ARG A 116 2.09 9.15 -1.47
CA ARG A 116 3.18 9.84 -0.80
C ARG A 116 3.55 9.12 0.49
N GLU A 117 4.85 9.04 0.72
CA GLU A 117 5.45 8.59 1.98
C GLU A 117 6.33 9.72 2.52
N LEU A 118 6.51 9.73 3.82
CA LEU A 118 7.50 10.56 4.50
C LEU A 118 8.56 9.63 5.10
N ALA A 119 9.83 10.02 4.95
CA ALA A 119 10.94 9.40 5.65
C ALA A 119 11.66 10.43 6.51
N LEU A 120 12.01 10.02 7.73
CA LEU A 120 12.98 10.69 8.58
C LEU A 120 14.27 9.86 8.55
N ILE A 121 15.38 10.48 8.16
CA ILE A 121 16.68 9.83 8.05
C ILE A 121 17.63 10.56 8.99
N LYS A 122 18.14 9.88 10.00
CA LYS A 122 19.12 10.39 10.93
C LYS A 122 20.49 9.86 10.56
N VAL A 123 21.45 10.75 10.41
CA VAL A 123 22.85 10.47 10.09
C VAL A 123 23.80 11.12 11.08
N ALA A 124 25.04 10.66 11.14
CA ALA A 124 26.07 11.31 11.95
C ALA A 124 26.32 12.77 11.54
N GLY A 125 26.64 13.61 12.52
CA GLY A 125 26.71 15.07 12.37
C GLY A 125 28.04 15.61 11.85
N ASP A 126 28.96 14.77 11.39
CA ASP A 126 30.31 15.14 10.96
C ASP A 126 30.37 15.93 9.64
N LYS A 127 29.33 15.84 8.79
CA LYS A 127 29.24 16.48 7.46
C LYS A 127 27.87 17.13 7.22
N PRO A 128 27.44 18.09 8.03
CA PRO A 128 26.07 18.62 7.97
C PRO A 128 25.76 19.30 6.63
N ASP A 129 26.72 19.99 6.01
CA ASP A 129 26.51 20.66 4.72
C ASP A 129 26.32 19.67 3.57
N ASP A 130 27.07 18.56 3.56
CA ASP A 130 26.93 17.50 2.55
C ASP A 130 25.58 16.78 2.74
N VAL A 131 25.15 16.54 3.97
CA VAL A 131 23.85 15.94 4.31
C VAL A 131 22.72 16.83 3.81
N GLN A 132 22.77 18.13 4.06
CA GLN A 132 21.78 19.09 3.58
C GLN A 132 21.75 19.14 2.05
N ALA A 133 22.92 19.15 1.38
CA ALA A 133 23.00 19.17 -0.08
C ALA A 133 22.33 17.93 -0.70
N VAL A 134 22.53 16.73 -0.13
CA VAL A 134 21.87 15.50 -0.58
C VAL A 134 20.36 15.57 -0.30
N ALA A 135 19.93 16.08 0.85
CA ALA A 135 18.51 16.26 1.16
C ALA A 135 17.81 17.13 0.12
N GLU A 136 18.40 18.27 -0.23
CA GLU A 136 17.86 19.21 -1.24
C GLU A 136 17.70 18.57 -2.62
N MET A 137 18.63 17.68 -3.05
CA MET A 137 18.51 16.95 -4.32
C MET A 137 17.23 16.08 -4.37
N TYR A 138 16.76 15.60 -3.21
CA TYR A 138 15.53 14.86 -3.06
C TYR A 138 14.35 15.73 -2.57
N GLY A 139 14.50 17.07 -2.59
CA GLY A 139 13.45 18.00 -2.14
C GLY A 139 13.07 17.76 -0.69
N GLY A 140 14.04 17.46 0.15
CA GLY A 140 13.95 17.34 1.60
C GLY A 140 14.73 18.43 2.29
N ASP A 141 14.61 18.50 3.59
CA ASP A 141 15.23 19.48 4.47
C ASP A 141 15.78 18.82 5.73
N ALA A 142 16.85 19.40 6.30
CA ALA A 142 17.26 19.07 7.65
C ALA A 142 16.27 19.68 8.66
N VAL A 143 15.62 18.82 9.44
CA VAL A 143 14.60 19.23 10.42
C VAL A 143 15.13 19.28 11.84
N ASP A 144 16.26 18.62 12.09
CA ASP A 144 16.99 18.67 13.35
C ASP A 144 18.49 18.53 13.10
N ALA A 145 19.30 19.31 13.80
CA ALA A 145 20.76 19.24 13.70
C ALA A 145 21.40 19.49 15.05
N SER A 146 22.34 18.62 15.40
CA SER A 146 23.19 18.72 16.60
C SER A 146 24.66 18.52 16.19
N THR A 147 25.57 18.57 17.15
CA THR A 147 26.99 18.26 16.93
C THR A 147 27.22 16.81 16.52
N ASP A 148 26.33 15.91 16.94
CA ASP A 148 26.51 14.47 16.80
C ASP A 148 25.62 13.83 15.75
N ALA A 149 24.54 14.50 15.34
CA ALA A 149 23.58 13.96 14.38
C ALA A 149 22.82 15.06 13.62
N VAL A 150 22.43 14.74 12.38
CA VAL A 150 21.48 15.51 11.56
C VAL A 150 20.31 14.61 11.19
N THR A 151 19.09 15.11 11.34
CA THR A 151 17.86 14.43 10.90
C THR A 151 17.27 15.13 9.71
N VAL A 152 17.06 14.42 8.62
CA VAL A 152 16.49 14.91 7.38
C VAL A 152 15.08 14.37 7.19
N GLU A 153 14.16 15.23 6.75
CA GLU A 153 12.82 14.86 6.31
C GLU A 153 12.74 14.85 4.78
N ILE A 154 12.21 13.76 4.21
CA ILE A 154 11.97 13.65 2.76
C ILE A 154 10.56 13.12 2.54
N THR A 155 9.82 13.78 1.65
CA THR A 155 8.47 13.33 1.22
C THR A 155 8.46 13.04 -0.27
N GLY A 156 7.85 11.90 -0.65
CA GLY A 156 7.80 11.53 -2.07
C GLY A 156 7.06 10.24 -2.36
N SER A 157 7.23 9.75 -3.61
CA SER A 157 6.84 8.39 -3.97
C SER A 157 7.77 7.37 -3.30
N LYS A 158 7.32 6.11 -3.20
CA LYS A 158 8.17 5.02 -2.69
C LYS A 158 9.54 4.99 -3.38
N GLN A 159 9.55 5.09 -4.72
CA GLN A 159 10.81 5.10 -5.51
C GLN A 159 11.73 6.26 -5.13
N LYS A 160 11.17 7.46 -4.92
CA LYS A 160 11.95 8.62 -4.48
C LYS A 160 12.53 8.41 -3.09
N ILE A 161 11.73 7.87 -2.16
CA ILE A 161 12.18 7.60 -0.78
C ILE A 161 13.27 6.52 -0.78
N ASP A 162 13.09 5.43 -1.55
CA ASP A 162 14.08 4.36 -1.65
C ASP A 162 15.40 4.89 -2.22
N ALA A 163 15.37 5.68 -3.30
CA ALA A 163 16.56 6.30 -3.89
C ALA A 163 17.24 7.31 -2.95
N ALA A 164 16.44 8.05 -2.17
CA ALA A 164 17.00 8.95 -1.17
C ALA A 164 17.73 8.18 -0.07
N ILE A 165 17.11 7.13 0.48
CA ILE A 165 17.74 6.28 1.50
C ILE A 165 19.06 5.71 1.00
N GLU A 166 19.10 5.18 -0.22
CA GLU A 166 20.33 4.68 -0.87
C GLU A 166 21.40 5.77 -0.98
N ALA A 167 21.00 6.99 -1.36
CA ALA A 167 21.93 8.13 -1.43
C ALA A 167 22.52 8.52 -0.06
N PHE A 168 21.75 8.31 1.02
CA PHE A 168 22.22 8.58 2.37
C PHE A 168 23.13 7.49 2.95
N GLU A 169 23.24 6.30 2.33
CA GLU A 169 24.17 5.24 2.76
C GLU A 169 25.66 5.65 2.70
N GLN A 170 26.00 6.70 1.94
CA GLN A 170 27.35 7.30 1.95
C GLN A 170 27.71 7.99 3.27
N PHE A 171 26.73 8.31 4.12
CA PHE A 171 26.89 8.83 5.46
C PHE A 171 26.72 7.70 6.48
N ASP A 172 27.14 7.92 7.72
CA ASP A 172 26.85 6.97 8.81
C ASP A 172 25.39 7.11 9.24
N VAL A 173 24.51 6.25 8.65
CA VAL A 173 23.07 6.26 8.93
C VAL A 173 22.82 5.64 10.30
N LEU A 174 22.28 6.42 11.22
CA LEU A 174 21.98 6.02 12.59
C LEU A 174 20.59 5.42 12.72
N GLU A 175 19.58 6.00 12.03
CA GLU A 175 18.19 5.55 12.13
C GLU A 175 17.36 6.01 10.94
N ILE A 176 16.40 5.20 10.54
CA ILE A 176 15.42 5.54 9.49
C ILE A 176 14.01 5.20 9.98
N VAL A 177 13.09 6.15 9.82
CA VAL A 177 11.66 5.96 10.06
C VAL A 177 10.89 6.30 8.80
N ARG A 178 9.90 5.46 8.44
CA ARG A 178 8.99 5.67 7.30
C ARG A 178 7.55 5.59 7.75
N THR A 179 6.70 6.44 7.22
CA THR A 179 5.27 6.45 7.56
C THR A 179 4.49 5.35 6.86
N GLY A 180 5.02 4.82 5.75
CA GLY A 180 4.21 4.10 4.78
C GLY A 180 3.42 5.06 3.86
N ALA A 181 2.64 4.49 2.93
CA ALA A 181 1.97 5.27 1.89
C ALA A 181 0.64 5.86 2.36
N ALA A 182 0.50 7.18 2.28
CA ALA A 182 -0.80 7.83 2.19
C ALA A 182 -1.17 7.97 0.70
N ALA A 183 -2.44 7.69 0.35
CA ALA A 183 -2.86 7.71 -1.04
C ALA A 183 -4.27 8.28 -1.23
N LEU A 184 -4.47 8.98 -2.35
CA LEU A 184 -5.74 9.52 -2.81
C LEU A 184 -5.88 9.35 -4.32
N GLU A 185 -7.12 9.19 -4.79
CA GLU A 185 -7.41 9.29 -6.22
C GLU A 185 -7.08 10.69 -6.76
N ARG A 186 -6.80 10.76 -8.05
CA ARG A 186 -6.59 12.04 -8.73
C ARG A 186 -7.92 12.65 -9.16
N GLY A 187 -7.92 13.96 -9.36
CA GLY A 187 -9.09 14.71 -9.80
C GLY A 187 -10.13 14.88 -8.69
N SER A 188 -11.40 14.84 -9.06
CA SER A 188 -12.54 15.09 -8.16
C SER A 188 -13.14 13.84 -7.52
N LYS A 189 -12.61 12.65 -7.83
CA LYS A 189 -13.09 11.39 -7.26
C LYS A 189 -12.73 11.33 -5.79
N THR A 190 -13.73 11.18 -4.92
CA THR A 190 -13.58 11.08 -3.47
C THR A 190 -14.26 9.83 -2.94
N MET A 191 -13.78 9.31 -1.81
CA MET A 191 -14.49 8.32 -1.01
C MET A 191 -15.32 9.05 0.05
N GLY A 192 -16.49 8.51 0.38
CA GLY A 192 -17.40 9.09 1.40
C GLY A 192 -18.36 10.17 0.88
N ALA A 193 -18.33 10.51 -0.41
CA ALA A 193 -19.21 11.55 -0.96
C ALA A 193 -20.67 11.12 -1.18
N THR A 194 -21.06 9.91 -0.80
CA THR A 194 -22.39 9.35 -1.15
C THR A 194 -23.44 9.51 -0.06
N THR A 195 -23.23 10.31 0.97
CA THR A 195 -24.22 10.44 2.06
C THR A 195 -24.59 11.88 2.40
N MET A 196 -24.66 12.76 1.40
CA MET A 196 -25.37 14.04 1.57
C MET A 196 -26.20 14.38 0.33
N GLU A 197 -27.06 13.47 -0.11
CA GLU A 197 -28.29 13.92 -0.77
C GLU A 197 -29.31 14.20 0.32
N SER A 198 -29.47 15.48 0.56
CA SER A 198 -30.43 16.16 1.40
C SER A 198 -31.82 15.54 1.31
N ASP A 199 -32.32 15.03 2.42
CA ASP A 199 -33.77 15.17 2.73
C ASP A 199 -34.04 16.66 2.89
N ASN A 200 -34.70 17.21 1.89
CA ASN A 200 -35.34 18.52 1.95
C ASN A 200 -36.80 18.35 1.54
#